data_4def4f6abc1cf0268c49eb1af45d2301
#
_entry.id   4def4f6abc1cf0268c49eb1af45d2301
#
_cell.length_a   1.000
_cell.length_b   1.000
_cell.length_c   1.000
_cell.angle_alpha   90.00
_cell.angle_beta   90.00
_cell.angle_gamma   90.00
#
_symmetry.space_group_name_H-M   'P 1'
#
loop_
_entity.id
_entity.type
_entity.pdbx_description
1 polymer ?
#
loop_
_entity_poly.entity_id
_entity_poly.type
_entity_poly.pdbx_seq_one_letter_code
_entity_poly.pdbx_strand_id
1 'polypeptide(L)'
;MKKILIALVCALCVSASLPQPVVAASSAPSALQDRQKKKVETVTFRTTIHCKNCVKKIMDNIAFERGVKDLKVSLDEKLVTITYDPSKTDEAALVRALEKLGYKAEKVEAPVQP
;
A
#
# COMPACT_ATOMS: atom_id res chain seq x y z
N MET A 1 62.06 15.43 8.24
CA MET A 1 62.34 14.97 6.89
C MET A 1 61.38 13.88 6.37
N LYS A 2 60.64 13.21 7.24
CA LYS A 2 59.67 12.18 6.79
C LYS A 2 58.36 12.77 6.29
N LYS A 3 58.10 14.05 6.48
CA LYS A 3 56.82 14.69 6.07
C LYS A 3 56.79 15.13 4.60
N ILE A 4 57.92 15.20 3.95
CA ILE A 4 58.07 15.68 2.56
C ILE A 4 57.82 14.57 1.55
N LEU A 5 58.09 13.34 1.94
CA LEU A 5 57.89 12.18 1.06
C LEU A 5 56.45 11.76 0.88
N ILE A 6 55.59 12.12 1.81
CA ILE A 6 54.14 11.77 1.73
C ILE A 6 53.38 12.70 0.77
N ALA A 7 53.85 13.92 0.61
CA ALA A 7 53.26 14.87 -0.30
C ALA A 7 53.43 14.55 -1.78
N LEU A 8 54.46 13.80 -2.08
CA LEU A 8 54.83 13.48 -3.47
C LEU A 8 54.10 12.27 -4.05
N VAL A 9 53.58 11.43 -3.17
CA VAL A 9 52.80 10.24 -3.58
C VAL A 9 51.33 10.55 -3.88
N CYS A 10 50.82 11.62 -3.32
CA CYS A 10 49.43 12.04 -3.58
C CYS A 10 49.23 12.71 -4.95
N ALA A 11 50.29 13.11 -5.61
CA ALA A 11 50.18 13.80 -6.90
C ALA A 11 49.98 12.89 -8.11
N LEU A 12 50.10 11.58 -7.93
CA LEU A 12 49.98 10.60 -9.01
C LEU A 12 48.63 9.85 -9.03
N CYS A 13 47.72 10.15 -8.13
CA CYS A 13 46.34 9.66 -8.17
C CYS A 13 45.39 10.61 -8.88
N VAL A 14 45.89 11.35 -9.85
CA VAL A 14 45.03 12.15 -10.71
C VAL A 14 44.59 11.33 -11.88
N SER A 15 43.35 11.10 -11.86
CA SER A 15 42.48 10.94 -13.01
C SER A 15 42.48 9.57 -13.68
N ALA A 16 41.56 8.84 -13.28
CA ALA A 16 40.65 8.34 -14.29
C ALA A 16 39.30 8.94 -13.99
N SER A 17 39.10 10.17 -14.39
CA SER A 17 37.79 10.68 -14.69
C SER A 17 37.29 9.91 -15.89
N LEU A 18 36.85 8.70 -15.65
CA LEU A 18 35.99 8.02 -16.58
C LEU A 18 34.71 8.83 -16.60
N PRO A 19 34.28 9.35 -17.75
CA PRO A 19 32.95 9.85 -17.87
C PRO A 19 32.04 8.69 -17.56
N GLN A 20 31.49 8.72 -16.39
CA GLN A 20 30.41 7.79 -16.08
C GLN A 20 29.31 8.10 -17.09
N PRO A 21 28.84 7.13 -17.83
CA PRO A 21 27.64 7.34 -18.61
C PRO A 21 26.58 7.69 -17.58
N VAL A 22 26.14 8.92 -17.64
CA VAL A 22 24.94 9.30 -16.94
C VAL A 22 23.83 8.55 -17.64
N VAL A 23 23.68 7.30 -17.27
CA VAL A 23 22.49 6.59 -17.62
C VAL A 23 21.40 7.34 -16.85
N ALA A 24 20.76 8.22 -17.55
CA ALA A 24 19.54 8.82 -17.07
C ALA A 24 18.56 7.67 -16.86
N ALA A 25 18.64 7.08 -15.69
CA ALA A 25 17.67 6.10 -15.25
C ALA A 25 16.39 6.84 -14.96
N SER A 26 15.69 7.20 -15.99
CA SER A 26 14.33 7.75 -15.94
C SER A 26 13.31 6.70 -15.52
N SER A 27 13.73 5.52 -15.15
CA SER A 27 12.87 4.41 -14.74
C SER A 27 12.85 4.17 -13.23
N ALA A 28 13.32 5.11 -12.44
CA ALA A 28 13.37 4.97 -11.00
C ALA A 28 12.02 4.95 -10.25
N PRO A 29 10.87 5.42 -10.75
CA PRO A 29 9.64 5.36 -9.94
C PRO A 29 9.07 3.96 -9.75
N SER A 30 9.36 3.01 -10.63
CA SER A 30 8.79 1.67 -10.49
C SER A 30 9.45 0.82 -9.40
N ALA A 31 10.71 1.03 -9.12
CA ALA A 31 11.43 0.23 -8.12
C ALA A 31 11.07 0.59 -6.68
N LEU A 32 10.61 1.81 -6.44
CA LEU A 32 10.16 2.25 -5.12
C LEU A 32 8.75 1.79 -4.79
N GLN A 33 7.92 1.56 -5.79
CA GLN A 33 6.57 1.01 -5.61
C GLN A 33 6.58 -0.48 -5.32
N ASP A 34 7.59 -1.19 -5.78
CA ASP A 34 7.71 -2.64 -5.58
C ASP A 34 8.14 -3.00 -4.14
N ARG A 35 8.83 -2.10 -3.45
CA ARG A 35 9.22 -2.32 -2.05
C ARG A 35 8.07 -2.17 -1.05
N GLN A 36 6.96 -1.58 -1.46
CA GLN A 36 5.76 -1.39 -0.64
C GLN A 36 4.62 -2.34 -0.99
N LYS A 37 4.83 -3.27 -1.89
CA LYS A 37 3.91 -4.39 -2.08
C LYS A 37 4.04 -5.40 -0.92
N LYS A 38 3.73 -4.93 0.29
CA LYS A 38 3.13 -5.83 1.26
C LYS A 38 1.90 -6.38 0.56
N LYS A 39 1.78 -7.68 0.52
CA LYS A 39 0.62 -8.33 -0.07
C LYS A 39 -0.62 -7.71 0.54
N VAL A 40 -1.31 -6.91 -0.20
CA VAL A 40 -2.62 -6.39 0.16
C VAL A 40 -3.65 -7.12 -0.68
N GLU A 41 -4.72 -7.51 -0.07
CA GLU A 41 -5.84 -8.17 -0.74
C GLU A 41 -7.03 -7.23 -0.75
N THR A 42 -7.82 -7.31 -1.78
CA THR A 42 -9.05 -6.54 -1.92
C THR A 42 -10.22 -7.49 -1.97
N VAL A 43 -11.18 -7.27 -1.10
CA VAL A 43 -12.40 -8.06 -1.04
C VAL A 43 -13.61 -7.13 -1.14
N THR A 44 -14.64 -7.57 -1.82
CA THR A 44 -15.90 -6.85 -1.91
C THR A 44 -16.99 -7.63 -1.20
N PHE A 45 -17.71 -6.94 -0.32
CA PHE A 45 -18.86 -7.48 0.40
C PHE A 45 -20.14 -6.76 -0.04
N ARG A 46 -21.19 -7.53 -0.26
CA ARG A 46 -22.53 -6.98 -0.36
C ARG A 46 -23.07 -6.80 1.05
N THR A 47 -23.56 -5.61 1.33
CA THR A 47 -24.07 -5.24 2.66
C THR A 47 -25.48 -4.67 2.59
N THR A 48 -26.20 -4.75 3.71
CA THR A 48 -27.57 -4.22 3.82
C THR A 48 -27.60 -2.75 4.19
N ILE A 49 -26.84 -1.92 3.47
CA ILE A 49 -26.82 -0.47 3.66
C ILE A 49 -28.04 0.19 2.98
N HIS A 50 -28.69 1.09 3.69
CA HIS A 50 -29.88 1.80 3.20
C HIS A 50 -29.78 3.30 3.30
N CYS A 51 -28.81 3.84 4.03
CA CYS A 51 -28.72 5.25 4.30
C CYS A 51 -27.29 5.78 4.30
N LYS A 52 -27.15 7.07 4.05
CA LYS A 52 -25.85 7.75 4.09
C LYS A 52 -25.17 7.67 5.46
N ASN A 53 -25.96 7.69 6.54
CA ASN A 53 -25.43 7.53 7.90
C ASN A 53 -24.85 6.13 8.13
N CYS A 54 -25.43 5.12 7.49
CA CYS A 54 -24.91 3.75 7.53
C CYS A 54 -23.56 3.65 6.84
N VAL A 55 -23.41 4.29 5.67
CA VAL A 55 -22.14 4.41 4.97
C VAL A 55 -21.09 5.05 5.86
N LYS A 56 -21.44 6.18 6.49
CA LYS A 56 -20.54 6.89 7.40
C LYS A 56 -20.12 6.02 8.58
N LYS A 57 -21.04 5.30 9.22
CA LYS A 57 -20.71 4.37 10.31
C LYS A 57 -19.72 3.29 9.87
N ILE A 58 -19.91 2.72 8.69
CA ILE A 58 -18.99 1.72 8.14
C ILE A 58 -17.63 2.35 7.90
N MET A 59 -17.60 3.52 7.27
CA MET A 59 -16.34 4.22 7.01
C MET A 59 -15.59 4.56 8.30
N ASP A 60 -16.30 5.08 9.30
CA ASP A 60 -15.68 5.51 10.56
C ASP A 60 -15.18 4.32 11.40
N ASN A 61 -15.78 3.16 11.30
CA ASN A 61 -15.38 1.99 12.08
C ASN A 61 -14.43 1.05 11.33
N ILE A 62 -14.76 0.69 10.09
CA ILE A 62 -13.97 -0.27 9.32
C ILE A 62 -12.65 0.33 8.84
N ALA A 63 -12.61 1.63 8.53
CA ALA A 63 -11.37 2.30 8.13
C ALA A 63 -10.29 2.27 9.23
N PHE A 64 -10.70 2.19 10.48
CA PHE A 64 -9.79 2.10 11.63
C PHE A 64 -9.53 0.67 12.11
N GLU A 65 -10.15 -0.32 11.49
CA GLU A 65 -9.87 -1.72 11.79
C GLU A 65 -8.42 -2.08 11.44
N ARG A 66 -7.87 -2.94 12.29
CA ARG A 66 -6.47 -3.34 12.15
C ARG A 66 -6.24 -4.05 10.81
N GLY A 67 -5.27 -3.59 10.08
CA GLY A 67 -4.88 -4.19 8.80
C GLY A 67 -5.64 -3.64 7.58
N VAL A 68 -6.66 -2.82 7.76
CA VAL A 68 -7.36 -2.15 6.66
C VAL A 68 -6.49 -1.03 6.10
N LYS A 69 -6.32 -1.03 4.79
CA LYS A 69 -5.51 -0.04 4.06
C LYS A 69 -6.35 0.96 3.30
N ASP A 70 -7.41 0.49 2.69
CA ASP A 70 -8.34 1.31 1.92
C ASP A 70 -9.76 0.78 2.06
N LEU A 71 -10.73 1.67 1.94
CA LEU A 71 -12.14 1.35 2.07
C LEU A 71 -12.95 2.18 1.08
N LYS A 72 -13.75 1.51 0.28
CA LYS A 72 -14.73 2.13 -0.61
C LYS A 72 -16.12 1.58 -0.32
N VAL A 73 -17.07 2.45 -0.16
CA VAL A 73 -18.47 2.09 0.09
C VAL A 73 -19.35 2.67 -1.01
N SER A 74 -20.07 1.81 -1.71
CA SER A 74 -21.06 2.19 -2.70
C SER A 74 -22.46 1.96 -2.16
N LEU A 75 -23.21 3.04 -1.97
CA LEU A 75 -24.60 2.97 -1.50
C LEU A 75 -25.54 2.43 -2.59
N ASP A 76 -25.31 2.82 -3.83
CA ASP A 76 -26.16 2.46 -4.96
C ASP A 76 -26.11 0.96 -5.25
N GLU A 77 -24.95 0.39 -5.17
CA GLU A 77 -24.69 -1.03 -5.39
C GLU A 77 -24.80 -1.85 -4.09
N LYS A 78 -24.83 -1.19 -2.94
CA LYS A 78 -24.77 -1.80 -1.61
C LYS A 78 -23.51 -2.66 -1.41
N LEU A 79 -22.41 -2.20 -1.98
CA LEU A 79 -21.13 -2.88 -1.94
C LEU A 79 -20.13 -2.13 -1.05
N VAL A 80 -19.36 -2.90 -0.32
CA VAL A 80 -18.23 -2.41 0.47
C VAL A 80 -16.97 -3.11 -0.02
N THR A 81 -16.06 -2.35 -0.58
CA THR A 81 -14.77 -2.85 -1.05
C THR A 81 -13.71 -2.48 -0.05
N ILE A 82 -13.04 -3.47 0.50
CA ILE A 82 -12.02 -3.32 1.53
C ILE A 82 -10.69 -3.84 1.01
N THR A 83 -9.66 -3.00 1.05
CA THR A 83 -8.28 -3.39 0.81
C THR A 83 -7.59 -3.54 2.14
N TYR A 84 -7.06 -4.72 2.42
CA TYR A 84 -6.47 -5.07 3.70
C TYR A 84 -5.16 -5.85 3.56
N ASP A 85 -4.40 -5.89 4.64
CA ASP A 85 -3.17 -6.65 4.75
C ASP A 85 -3.47 -8.04 5.37
N PRO A 86 -3.34 -9.14 4.60
CA PRO A 86 -3.67 -10.48 5.07
C PRO A 86 -2.78 -10.97 6.21
N SER A 87 -1.66 -10.31 6.45
CA SER A 87 -0.79 -10.60 7.60
C SER A 87 -1.34 -10.06 8.93
N LYS A 88 -2.29 -9.15 8.88
CA LYS A 88 -2.83 -8.44 10.06
C LYS A 88 -4.28 -8.73 10.35
N THR A 89 -5.05 -9.03 9.34
CA THR A 89 -6.48 -9.31 9.44
C THR A 89 -6.93 -10.30 8.38
N ASP A 90 -8.07 -10.91 8.60
CA ASP A 90 -8.68 -11.88 7.71
C ASP A 90 -10.04 -11.39 7.22
N GLU A 91 -10.51 -11.94 6.10
CA GLU A 91 -11.88 -11.68 5.61
C GLU A 91 -12.94 -11.94 6.68
N ALA A 92 -12.77 -13.03 7.44
CA ALA A 92 -13.70 -13.39 8.51
C ALA A 92 -13.76 -12.33 9.61
N ALA A 93 -12.63 -11.69 9.93
CA ALA A 93 -12.57 -10.59 10.89
C ALA A 93 -13.30 -9.36 10.38
N LEU A 94 -13.17 -9.05 9.10
CA LEU A 94 -13.87 -7.94 8.45
C LEU A 94 -15.39 -8.17 8.42
N VAL A 95 -15.82 -9.39 8.11
CA VAL A 95 -17.25 -9.76 8.16
C VAL A 95 -17.79 -9.57 9.58
N ARG A 96 -17.09 -10.06 10.59
CA ARG A 96 -17.48 -9.88 12.01
C ARG A 96 -17.53 -8.42 12.41
N ALA A 97 -16.63 -7.59 11.92
CA ALA A 97 -16.64 -6.16 12.17
C ALA A 97 -17.89 -5.49 11.58
N LEU A 98 -18.30 -5.87 10.35
CA LEU A 98 -19.52 -5.40 9.72
C LEU A 98 -20.77 -5.90 10.46
N GLU A 99 -20.79 -7.15 10.89
CA GLU A 99 -21.87 -7.73 11.68
C GLU A 99 -22.06 -7.05 13.04
N LYS A 100 -20.97 -6.69 13.71
CA LYS A 100 -21.01 -5.90 14.96
C LYS A 100 -21.67 -4.55 14.79
N LEU A 101 -21.57 -3.96 13.60
CA LEU A 101 -22.25 -2.71 13.27
C LEU A 101 -23.75 -2.90 12.91
N GLY A 102 -24.19 -4.17 12.83
CA GLY A 102 -25.54 -4.55 12.49
C GLY A 102 -25.81 -4.74 10.99
N TYR A 103 -24.75 -4.86 10.20
CA TYR A 103 -24.87 -5.07 8.75
C TYR A 103 -24.49 -6.50 8.40
N LYS A 104 -25.28 -7.12 7.52
CA LYS A 104 -24.91 -8.40 6.93
C LYS A 104 -23.87 -8.17 5.84
N ALA A 105 -22.84 -8.95 5.83
CA ALA A 105 -21.80 -8.93 4.82
C ALA A 105 -21.73 -10.28 4.11
N GLU A 106 -21.97 -10.26 2.81
CA GLU A 106 -21.83 -11.42 1.94
C GLU A 106 -20.67 -11.17 0.99
N LYS A 107 -19.72 -12.09 0.94
CA LYS A 107 -18.59 -11.98 0.01
C LYS A 107 -19.11 -12.04 -1.42
N VAL A 108 -18.81 -11.03 -2.19
CA VAL A 108 -19.05 -11.00 -3.62
C VAL A 108 -17.69 -11.06 -4.30
N GLU A 109 -17.49 -12.06 -5.12
CA GLU A 109 -16.34 -12.07 -6.02
C GLU A 109 -16.56 -10.99 -7.08
N ALA A 110 -16.23 -9.77 -6.73
CA ALA A 110 -16.15 -8.72 -7.71
C ALA A 110 -14.96 -8.99 -8.62
N PRO A 111 -15.12 -8.87 -9.94
CA PRO A 111 -13.97 -8.89 -10.82
C PRO A 111 -13.03 -7.78 -10.35
N VAL A 112 -11.83 -8.15 -10.00
CA VAL A 112 -10.74 -7.22 -9.71
C VAL A 112 -10.58 -6.37 -10.97
N GLN A 113 -11.19 -5.21 -10.97
CA GLN A 113 -10.83 -4.21 -11.97
C GLN A 113 -9.52 -3.59 -11.50
N PRO A 114 -8.49 -3.69 -12.31
CA PRO A 114 -7.20 -3.08 -12.02
C PRO A 114 -7.30 -1.57 -11.91
#